data_d54d330bc2c07a99abadac99ab675592
#
_entry.id   d54d330bc2c07a99abadac99ab675592
#
_cell.length_a   1.000
_cell.length_b   1.000
_cell.length_c   1.000
_cell.angle_alpha   90.00
_cell.angle_beta   90.00
_cell.angle_gamma   90.00
#
_symmetry.space_group_name_H-M   'P 1'
#
loop_
_entity.id
_entity.type
_entity.pdbx_description
1 polymer ?
#
loop_
_entity_poly.entity_id
_entity_poly.type
_entity_poly.pdbx_seq_one_letter_code
_entity_poly.pdbx_strand_id
1 'polypeptide(L)'
;MFSQLGDKLQEIFKDLRGHGKISEANIDAALRQVRLALLEADVDFQVAKNFIARVKEKALGEAVLRSITPGQQIVKVFYDELSILLGGDSAPLNLGEPHRILIVGLNGSGKTTSAAKLALLLKKQGRVPLLIACDLQRPAAIEQLATLGKQIDVPVFTPDPNEKNVQHAAAAALESQDRPAFAEPPSRGSGEPRATARQAIFDTAGRQEINEALIQELKGLKEFLQPQETLLVVDAATGQQAVSVATHFNDALQITGIILTKLDGDARGGAALSMREVTQQPIKFVGTGEKLDQFEQFVPERLAGRILGMGDVVGLVEKAAETIDVEDAERLERKLRSASFDFNDFLAQFKMLRKMGPLENVLGMLPGLSNVQGLSIDEKQLKRTEAIVLSMTSEERTRPEILNARRRQRIARGSGSTVTEVNDLIRRFDQMRKMMKSAGKMKKMMAQMARLRK
;
A
#
# COMPACT_ATOMS: atom_id res chain seq x y z
N MET A 1 2.06 -10.04 -3.59
CA MET A 1 1.48 -9.99 -2.23
C MET A 1 0.34 -10.99 -2.17
N PHE A 2 0.43 -12.02 -1.34
CA PHE A 2 -0.60 -13.07 -1.13
C PHE A 2 -1.09 -13.82 -2.38
N SER A 3 -0.38 -13.79 -3.51
CA SER A 3 -0.85 -14.35 -4.77
C SER A 3 -1.13 -15.86 -4.65
N GLN A 4 -0.22 -16.63 -4.05
CA GLN A 4 -0.38 -18.08 -3.90
C GLN A 4 -1.57 -18.46 -3.01
N LEU A 5 -1.73 -17.81 -1.86
CA LEU A 5 -2.88 -18.05 -0.98
C LEU A 5 -4.18 -17.59 -1.63
N GLY A 6 -4.17 -16.38 -2.22
CA GLY A 6 -5.34 -15.81 -2.87
C GLY A 6 -5.86 -16.67 -4.02
N ASP A 7 -4.98 -17.15 -4.89
CA ASP A 7 -5.34 -18.00 -6.02
C ASP A 7 -6.02 -19.30 -5.58
N LYS A 8 -5.44 -19.97 -4.57
CA LYS A 8 -6.03 -21.19 -3.99
C LYS A 8 -7.39 -20.94 -3.35
N LEU A 9 -7.53 -19.86 -2.57
CA LEU A 9 -8.80 -19.52 -1.95
C LEU A 9 -9.87 -19.17 -2.99
N GLN A 10 -9.51 -18.45 -4.06
CA GLN A 10 -10.44 -18.13 -5.14
C GLN A 10 -10.93 -19.36 -5.88
N GLU A 11 -10.04 -20.35 -6.13
CA GLU A 11 -10.40 -21.61 -6.76
C GLU A 11 -11.42 -22.36 -5.89
N ILE A 12 -11.15 -22.51 -4.58
CA ILE A 12 -12.06 -23.16 -3.61
C ILE A 12 -13.41 -22.44 -3.58
N PHE A 13 -13.43 -21.11 -3.57
CA PHE A 13 -14.67 -20.33 -3.52
C PHE A 13 -15.42 -20.31 -4.86
N LYS A 14 -14.73 -20.46 -5.99
CA LYS A 14 -15.37 -20.62 -7.30
C LYS A 14 -16.17 -21.91 -7.35
N ASP A 15 -15.59 -22.98 -6.83
CA ASP A 15 -16.26 -24.28 -6.72
C ASP A 15 -17.48 -24.19 -5.81
N LEU A 16 -17.34 -23.61 -4.61
CA LEU A 16 -18.47 -23.40 -3.69
C LEU A 16 -19.61 -22.57 -4.27
N ARG A 17 -19.30 -21.53 -5.05
CA ARG A 17 -20.33 -20.68 -5.71
C ARG A 17 -21.05 -21.40 -6.82
N GLY A 18 -20.44 -22.42 -7.44
CA GLY A 18 -21.06 -23.24 -8.48
C GLY A 18 -22.17 -24.18 -7.97
N HIS A 19 -22.22 -24.44 -6.66
CA HIS A 19 -23.23 -25.31 -6.05
C HIS A 19 -24.49 -24.52 -5.68
N GLY A 20 -25.60 -24.82 -6.32
CA GLY A 20 -26.89 -24.16 -6.06
C GLY A 20 -27.48 -24.43 -4.67
N LYS A 21 -27.15 -25.58 -4.08
CA LYS A 21 -27.39 -25.93 -2.67
C LYS A 21 -26.10 -26.39 -2.03
N ILE A 22 -25.79 -25.87 -0.86
CA ILE A 22 -24.59 -26.23 -0.13
C ILE A 22 -24.98 -27.15 1.02
N SER A 23 -24.33 -28.32 1.10
CA SER A 23 -24.43 -29.27 2.20
C SER A 23 -23.31 -29.08 3.20
N GLU A 24 -23.48 -29.57 4.43
CA GLU A 24 -22.43 -29.61 5.44
C GLU A 24 -21.16 -30.32 4.92
N ALA A 25 -21.35 -31.43 4.16
CA ALA A 25 -20.23 -32.15 3.55
C ALA A 25 -19.42 -31.28 2.55
N ASN A 26 -20.09 -30.41 1.77
CA ASN A 26 -19.41 -29.48 0.87
C ASN A 26 -18.60 -28.41 1.64
N ILE A 27 -19.17 -27.90 2.74
CA ILE A 27 -18.49 -26.95 3.63
C ILE A 27 -17.25 -27.61 4.24
N ASP A 28 -17.37 -28.81 4.79
CA ASP A 28 -16.25 -29.52 5.41
C ASP A 28 -15.13 -29.86 4.40
N ALA A 29 -15.48 -30.19 3.17
CA ALA A 29 -14.50 -30.41 2.10
C ALA A 29 -13.73 -29.12 1.76
N ALA A 30 -14.45 -28.00 1.59
CA ALA A 30 -13.84 -26.70 1.33
C ALA A 30 -12.97 -26.21 2.50
N LEU A 31 -13.42 -26.36 3.74
CA LEU A 31 -12.67 -25.98 4.93
C LEU A 31 -11.38 -26.78 5.09
N ARG A 32 -11.37 -28.06 4.69
CA ARG A 32 -10.12 -28.86 4.65
C ARG A 32 -9.12 -28.28 3.63
N GLN A 33 -9.60 -27.91 2.45
CA GLN A 33 -8.73 -27.29 1.42
C GLN A 33 -8.22 -25.94 1.85
N VAL A 34 -9.06 -25.09 2.45
CA VAL A 34 -8.66 -23.78 3.00
C VAL A 34 -7.60 -23.98 4.09
N ARG A 35 -7.77 -24.94 5.00
CA ARG A 35 -6.77 -25.24 6.04
C ARG A 35 -5.41 -25.61 5.42
N LEU A 36 -5.40 -26.46 4.39
CA LEU A 36 -4.17 -26.81 3.68
C LEU A 36 -3.55 -25.57 3.01
N ALA A 37 -4.34 -24.75 2.35
CA ALA A 37 -3.86 -23.50 1.72
C ALA A 37 -3.23 -22.54 2.75
N LEU A 38 -3.83 -22.39 3.94
CA LEU A 38 -3.26 -21.58 5.03
C LEU A 38 -1.93 -22.14 5.54
N LEU A 39 -1.83 -23.46 5.74
CA LEU A 39 -0.58 -24.10 6.19
C LEU A 39 0.53 -24.00 5.13
N GLU A 40 0.20 -24.17 3.85
CA GLU A 40 1.14 -23.99 2.73
C GLU A 40 1.57 -22.51 2.58
N ALA A 41 0.71 -21.59 2.99
CA ALA A 41 1.04 -20.17 3.09
C ALA A 41 1.86 -19.82 4.34
N ASP A 42 2.32 -20.81 5.12
CA ASP A 42 3.11 -20.61 6.32
C ASP A 42 2.35 -19.89 7.47
N VAL A 43 1.04 -20.10 7.55
CA VAL A 43 0.23 -19.65 8.70
C VAL A 43 0.47 -20.60 9.87
N ASP A 44 0.57 -20.06 11.09
CA ASP A 44 0.70 -20.85 12.31
C ASP A 44 -0.42 -21.90 12.42
N PHE A 45 -0.07 -23.12 12.85
CA PHE A 45 -1.00 -24.25 12.91
C PHE A 45 -2.21 -23.98 13.82
N GLN A 46 -1.97 -23.38 15.00
CA GLN A 46 -3.04 -23.11 15.95
C GLN A 46 -3.95 -21.99 15.45
N VAL A 47 -3.36 -20.96 14.82
CA VAL A 47 -4.10 -19.86 14.17
C VAL A 47 -4.99 -20.39 13.06
N ALA A 48 -4.46 -21.22 12.16
CA ALA A 48 -5.23 -21.87 11.09
C ALA A 48 -6.36 -22.75 11.64
N LYS A 49 -6.09 -23.52 12.68
CA LYS A 49 -7.09 -24.38 13.34
C LYS A 49 -8.23 -23.56 13.94
N ASN A 50 -7.91 -22.52 14.69
CA ASN A 50 -8.89 -21.65 15.33
C ASN A 50 -9.74 -20.91 14.30
N PHE A 51 -9.10 -20.38 13.24
CA PHE A 51 -9.79 -19.75 12.13
C PHE A 51 -10.81 -20.67 11.46
N ILE A 52 -10.40 -21.89 11.09
CA ILE A 52 -11.29 -22.89 10.47
C ILE A 52 -12.46 -23.24 11.39
N ALA A 53 -12.24 -23.33 12.71
CA ALA A 53 -13.31 -23.63 13.66
C ALA A 53 -14.35 -22.51 13.69
N ARG A 54 -13.92 -21.25 13.77
CA ARG A 54 -14.81 -20.06 13.75
C ARG A 54 -15.60 -19.96 12.45
N VAL A 55 -14.92 -20.15 11.31
CA VAL A 55 -15.58 -20.15 9.99
C VAL A 55 -16.62 -21.27 9.90
N LYS A 56 -16.29 -22.51 10.36
CA LYS A 56 -17.22 -23.64 10.35
C LYS A 56 -18.48 -23.35 11.14
N GLU A 57 -18.35 -22.86 12.35
CA GLU A 57 -19.48 -22.51 13.21
C GLU A 57 -20.43 -21.51 12.52
N LYS A 58 -19.88 -20.44 11.93
CA LYS A 58 -20.68 -19.42 11.25
C LYS A 58 -21.25 -19.90 9.91
N ALA A 59 -20.50 -20.70 9.16
CA ALA A 59 -20.95 -21.24 7.87
C ALA A 59 -22.06 -22.27 7.98
N LEU A 60 -22.16 -22.99 9.10
CA LEU A 60 -23.22 -23.96 9.39
C LEU A 60 -24.44 -23.28 10.05
N GLY A 61 -24.41 -21.98 10.30
CA GLY A 61 -25.56 -21.25 10.83
C GLY A 61 -26.78 -21.29 9.90
N GLU A 62 -27.99 -21.33 10.48
CA GLU A 62 -29.26 -21.40 9.72
C GLU A 62 -29.40 -20.29 8.68
N ALA A 63 -28.90 -19.09 8.97
CA ALA A 63 -28.97 -17.95 8.06
C ALA A 63 -28.21 -18.19 6.75
N VAL A 64 -27.10 -18.93 6.79
CA VAL A 64 -26.31 -19.29 5.62
C VAL A 64 -26.96 -20.42 4.84
N LEU A 65 -27.36 -21.49 5.54
CA LEU A 65 -27.93 -22.69 4.92
C LEU A 65 -29.30 -22.45 4.26
N ARG A 66 -30.09 -21.50 4.80
CA ARG A 66 -31.39 -21.10 4.25
C ARG A 66 -31.32 -19.96 3.22
N SER A 67 -30.12 -19.44 2.95
CA SER A 67 -29.93 -18.35 1.98
C SER A 67 -30.22 -18.78 0.54
N ILE A 68 -30.71 -17.85 -0.27
CA ILE A 68 -30.89 -18.04 -1.73
C ILE A 68 -29.50 -18.12 -2.42
N THR A 69 -28.46 -17.53 -1.81
CA THR A 69 -27.08 -17.50 -2.33
C THR A 69 -26.07 -17.98 -1.27
N PRO A 70 -26.15 -19.27 -0.85
CA PRO A 70 -25.34 -19.75 0.27
C PRO A 70 -23.83 -19.67 0.01
N GLY A 71 -23.37 -19.89 -1.23
CA GLY A 71 -21.95 -19.75 -1.59
C GLY A 71 -21.41 -18.33 -1.41
N GLN A 72 -22.21 -17.31 -1.69
CA GLN A 72 -21.82 -15.91 -1.45
C GLN A 72 -21.78 -15.59 0.06
N GLN A 73 -22.73 -16.14 0.83
CA GLN A 73 -22.75 -15.96 2.28
C GLN A 73 -21.51 -16.60 2.94
N ILE A 74 -21.08 -17.77 2.49
CA ILE A 74 -19.85 -18.40 2.98
C ILE A 74 -18.62 -17.54 2.68
N VAL A 75 -18.50 -17.02 1.46
CA VAL A 75 -17.39 -16.08 1.11
C VAL A 75 -17.40 -14.86 2.02
N LYS A 76 -18.58 -14.33 2.35
CA LYS A 76 -18.71 -13.23 3.31
C LYS A 76 -18.24 -13.64 4.70
N VAL A 77 -18.64 -14.82 5.19
CA VAL A 77 -18.16 -15.34 6.47
C VAL A 77 -16.64 -15.43 6.49
N PHE A 78 -16.01 -15.92 5.42
CA PHE A 78 -14.56 -15.95 5.30
C PHE A 78 -13.93 -14.56 5.33
N TYR A 79 -14.52 -13.61 4.63
CA TYR A 79 -14.06 -12.22 4.61
C TYR A 79 -14.11 -11.59 6.01
N ASP A 80 -15.24 -11.74 6.69
CA ASP A 80 -15.45 -11.19 8.04
C ASP A 80 -14.46 -11.83 9.03
N GLU A 81 -14.25 -13.16 8.98
CA GLU A 81 -13.31 -13.87 9.85
C GLU A 81 -11.84 -13.55 9.54
N LEU A 82 -11.48 -13.38 8.26
CA LEU A 82 -10.14 -12.93 7.88
C LEU A 82 -9.88 -11.49 8.35
N SER A 83 -10.85 -10.62 8.23
CA SER A 83 -10.74 -9.25 8.73
C SER A 83 -10.51 -9.24 10.24
N ILE A 84 -11.26 -10.04 11.00
CA ILE A 84 -11.09 -10.20 12.45
C ILE A 84 -9.70 -10.77 12.79
N LEU A 85 -9.26 -11.81 12.08
CA LEU A 85 -7.94 -12.44 12.27
C LEU A 85 -6.80 -11.43 12.06
N LEU A 86 -6.94 -10.55 11.08
CA LEU A 86 -5.98 -9.49 10.78
C LEU A 86 -6.03 -8.31 11.77
N GLY A 87 -7.04 -8.25 12.63
CA GLY A 87 -7.16 -7.22 13.67
C GLY A 87 -8.50 -6.51 13.76
N GLY A 88 -9.43 -6.78 12.82
CA GLY A 88 -10.73 -6.12 12.75
C GLY A 88 -10.61 -4.69 12.25
N ASP A 89 -10.42 -3.75 13.16
CA ASP A 89 -10.25 -2.34 12.84
C ASP A 89 -8.79 -1.95 12.61
N SER A 90 -8.57 -0.89 11.84
CA SER A 90 -7.24 -0.29 11.69
C SER A 90 -6.78 0.35 12.99
N ALA A 91 -5.50 0.17 13.33
CA ALA A 91 -4.91 0.75 14.53
C ALA A 91 -4.09 2.01 14.18
N PRO A 92 -4.57 3.21 14.49
CA PRO A 92 -3.83 4.45 14.25
C PRO A 92 -2.62 4.55 15.17
N LEU A 93 -1.67 5.44 14.81
CA LEU A 93 -0.59 5.82 15.70
C LEU A 93 -1.12 6.65 16.88
N ASN A 94 -0.58 6.38 18.05
CA ASN A 94 -0.72 7.30 19.17
C ASN A 94 0.31 8.44 19.02
N LEU A 95 -0.16 9.58 18.58
CA LEU A 95 0.67 10.78 18.35
C LEU A 95 0.55 11.81 19.48
N GLY A 96 0.13 11.36 20.67
CA GLY A 96 0.07 12.18 21.87
C GLY A 96 1.43 12.60 22.42
N GLU A 97 1.45 13.36 23.51
CA GLU A 97 2.70 13.74 24.18
C GLU A 97 3.36 12.52 24.85
N PRO A 98 4.69 12.47 24.91
CA PRO A 98 5.71 13.42 24.52
C PRO A 98 6.16 13.36 23.02
N HIS A 99 5.33 12.88 22.10
CA HIS A 99 5.57 12.87 20.65
C HIS A 99 6.79 12.04 20.21
N ARG A 100 7.02 10.89 20.84
CA ARG A 100 8.19 10.03 20.61
C ARG A 100 7.78 8.67 20.08
N ILE A 101 8.44 8.24 19.01
CA ILE A 101 8.25 6.94 18.38
C ILE A 101 9.59 6.21 18.38
N LEU A 102 9.65 5.04 18.99
CA LEU A 102 10.82 4.18 19.03
C LEU A 102 10.67 3.06 17.97
N ILE A 103 11.62 2.97 17.05
CA ILE A 103 11.66 1.92 16.02
C ILE A 103 12.63 0.84 16.44
N VAL A 104 12.17 -0.40 16.59
CA VAL A 104 12.97 -1.55 17.02
C VAL A 104 12.87 -2.71 16.03
N GLY A 105 13.81 -3.67 16.08
CA GLY A 105 13.80 -4.86 15.23
C GLY A 105 15.17 -5.39 14.88
N LEU A 106 15.26 -6.51 14.17
CA LEU A 106 16.51 -7.13 13.78
C LEU A 106 17.21 -6.41 12.63
N ASN A 107 18.48 -6.76 12.38
CA ASN A 107 19.22 -6.30 11.21
C ASN A 107 18.52 -6.73 9.92
N GLY A 108 18.50 -5.85 8.91
CA GLY A 108 17.90 -6.14 7.62
C GLY A 108 16.38 -6.15 7.59
N SER A 109 15.69 -5.95 8.74
CA SER A 109 14.22 -5.87 8.77
C SER A 109 13.66 -4.58 8.14
N GLY A 110 14.51 -3.59 7.84
CA GLY A 110 14.09 -2.34 7.21
C GLY A 110 13.76 -1.20 8.16
N LYS A 111 14.32 -1.17 9.39
CA LYS A 111 14.07 -0.11 10.40
C LYS A 111 14.33 1.29 9.87
N THR A 112 15.55 1.56 9.42
CA THR A 112 15.97 2.87 8.90
C THR A 112 15.09 3.35 7.75
N THR A 113 14.78 2.45 6.82
CA THR A 113 13.87 2.76 5.70
C THR A 113 12.44 3.00 6.20
N SER A 114 11.96 2.22 7.17
CA SER A 114 10.62 2.39 7.75
C SER A 114 10.51 3.68 8.55
N ALA A 115 11.55 4.08 9.28
CA ALA A 115 11.61 5.36 9.97
C ALA A 115 11.47 6.53 8.99
N ALA A 116 12.20 6.50 7.86
CA ALA A 116 12.09 7.52 6.82
C ALA A 116 10.71 7.51 6.13
N LYS A 117 10.15 6.35 5.82
CA LYS A 117 8.80 6.21 5.23
C LYS A 117 7.72 6.75 6.18
N LEU A 118 7.82 6.42 7.46
CA LEU A 118 6.92 6.93 8.48
C LEU A 118 7.03 8.45 8.62
N ALA A 119 8.25 9.00 8.61
CA ALA A 119 8.47 10.45 8.63
C ALA A 119 7.83 11.13 7.41
N LEU A 120 7.99 10.55 6.21
CA LEU A 120 7.34 11.07 5.00
C LEU A 120 5.82 11.05 5.10
N LEU A 121 5.24 9.99 5.65
CA LEU A 121 3.79 9.86 5.86
C LEU A 121 3.29 10.94 6.84
N LEU A 122 3.96 11.11 7.99
CA LEU A 122 3.61 12.13 8.98
C LEU A 122 3.74 13.55 8.41
N LYS A 123 4.78 13.82 7.61
CA LYS A 123 4.96 15.10 6.92
C LYS A 123 3.79 15.39 5.96
N LYS A 124 3.35 14.39 5.18
CA LYS A 124 2.17 14.52 4.31
C LYS A 124 0.88 14.80 5.09
N GLN A 125 0.79 14.33 6.33
CA GLN A 125 -0.33 14.60 7.25
C GLN A 125 -0.21 15.96 7.97
N GLY A 126 0.76 16.80 7.58
CA GLY A 126 0.97 18.13 8.17
C GLY A 126 1.67 18.11 9.54
N ARG A 127 2.30 16.99 9.92
CA ARG A 127 3.12 16.89 11.12
C ARG A 127 4.56 17.34 10.83
N VAL A 128 5.31 17.62 11.89
CA VAL A 128 6.73 18.01 11.81
C VAL A 128 7.60 16.87 12.35
N PRO A 129 7.99 15.89 11.53
CA PRO A 129 8.83 14.79 11.98
C PRO A 129 10.30 15.23 12.14
N LEU A 130 11.00 14.59 13.09
CA LEU A 130 12.45 14.63 13.26
C LEU A 130 12.96 13.21 13.33
N LEU A 131 13.89 12.84 12.46
CA LEU A 131 14.57 11.55 12.49
C LEU A 131 15.78 11.64 13.42
N ILE A 132 15.98 10.61 14.27
CA ILE A 132 17.08 10.56 15.23
C ILE A 132 17.85 9.25 15.03
N ALA A 133 19.13 9.36 14.69
CA ALA A 133 20.00 8.20 14.48
C ALA A 133 20.47 7.66 15.84
N CYS A 134 20.02 6.46 16.19
CA CYS A 134 20.44 5.74 17.40
C CYS A 134 21.20 4.43 17.11
N ASP A 135 21.53 4.12 15.85
CA ASP A 135 22.42 3.02 15.48
C ASP A 135 23.89 3.49 15.51
N LEU A 136 24.41 3.65 16.73
CA LEU A 136 25.78 4.16 16.95
C LEU A 136 26.88 3.15 16.56
N GLN A 137 26.51 1.88 16.41
CA GLN A 137 27.47 0.82 16.08
C GLN A 137 27.80 0.75 14.58
N ARG A 138 26.99 1.40 13.75
CA ARG A 138 27.08 1.33 12.29
C ARG A 138 27.08 2.73 11.66
N PRO A 139 28.25 3.35 11.47
CA PRO A 139 28.34 4.68 10.87
C PRO A 139 27.57 4.80 9.54
N ALA A 140 27.62 3.77 8.71
CA ALA A 140 26.87 3.72 7.45
C ALA A 140 25.34 3.80 7.65
N ALA A 141 24.79 3.36 8.78
CA ALA A 141 23.35 3.48 9.07
C ALA A 141 22.97 4.94 9.36
N ILE A 142 23.84 5.67 10.07
CA ILE A 142 23.66 7.10 10.33
C ILE A 142 23.67 7.89 9.02
N GLU A 143 24.65 7.63 8.14
CA GLU A 143 24.76 8.26 6.82
C GLU A 143 23.53 7.91 5.93
N GLN A 144 23.07 6.66 5.99
CA GLN A 144 21.88 6.21 5.28
C GLN A 144 20.63 6.99 5.74
N LEU A 145 20.42 7.12 7.06
CA LEU A 145 19.29 7.87 7.59
C LEU A 145 19.37 9.34 7.19
N ALA A 146 20.56 9.96 7.27
CA ALA A 146 20.79 11.34 6.84
C ALA A 146 20.49 11.55 5.34
N THR A 147 20.86 10.59 4.49
CA THR A 147 20.58 10.62 3.06
C THR A 147 19.07 10.51 2.79
N LEU A 148 18.40 9.59 3.46
CA LEU A 148 16.94 9.42 3.34
C LEU A 148 16.21 10.68 3.84
N GLY A 149 16.65 11.26 4.95
CA GLY A 149 16.06 12.51 5.47
C GLY A 149 16.19 13.67 4.46
N LYS A 150 17.34 13.81 3.80
CA LYS A 150 17.54 14.80 2.73
C LYS A 150 16.59 14.56 1.55
N GLN A 151 16.40 13.30 1.14
CA GLN A 151 15.51 12.96 0.02
C GLN A 151 14.04 13.34 0.27
N ILE A 152 13.58 13.24 1.51
CA ILE A 152 12.20 13.56 1.91
C ILE A 152 12.06 14.96 2.50
N ASP A 153 13.16 15.72 2.58
CA ASP A 153 13.22 17.03 3.20
C ASP A 153 12.66 17.00 4.65
N VAL A 154 13.24 16.12 5.47
CA VAL A 154 12.98 15.95 6.90
C VAL A 154 14.29 16.08 7.65
N PRO A 155 14.38 16.89 8.72
CA PRO A 155 15.59 17.02 9.52
C PRO A 155 15.98 15.70 10.17
N VAL A 156 17.29 15.47 10.25
CA VAL A 156 17.88 14.31 10.90
C VAL A 156 18.89 14.77 11.95
N PHE A 157 18.70 14.32 13.17
CA PHE A 157 19.70 14.46 14.22
C PHE A 157 20.73 13.34 14.08
N THR A 158 22.00 13.70 13.90
CA THR A 158 23.14 12.79 13.88
C THR A 158 23.99 13.05 15.13
N PRO A 159 24.22 12.02 15.97
CA PRO A 159 25.04 12.14 17.17
C PRO A 159 26.51 12.36 16.83
N ASP A 160 27.30 12.75 17.83
CA ASP A 160 28.77 12.84 17.71
C ASP A 160 29.31 11.46 17.28
N PRO A 161 30.27 11.39 16.32
CA PRO A 161 30.83 10.13 15.86
C PRO A 161 31.56 9.31 16.97
N ASN A 162 31.94 9.97 18.06
CA ASN A 162 32.58 9.33 19.21
C ASN A 162 31.61 8.91 20.31
N GLU A 163 30.33 9.29 20.19
CA GLU A 163 29.31 8.90 21.16
C GLU A 163 29.02 7.39 21.05
N LYS A 164 29.07 6.71 22.19
CA LYS A 164 28.82 5.26 22.30
C LYS A 164 27.59 4.94 23.13
N ASN A 165 27.07 5.92 23.86
CA ASN A 165 25.89 5.74 24.71
C ASN A 165 24.64 6.23 24.00
N VAL A 166 23.76 5.29 23.65
CA VAL A 166 22.52 5.57 22.92
C VAL A 166 21.58 6.51 23.70
N GLN A 167 21.55 6.42 25.03
CA GLN A 167 20.74 7.31 25.87
C GLN A 167 21.28 8.74 25.85
N HIS A 168 22.61 8.94 25.88
CA HIS A 168 23.21 10.27 25.72
C HIS A 168 22.91 10.87 24.36
N ALA A 169 23.02 10.08 23.28
CA ALA A 169 22.67 10.52 21.95
C ALA A 169 21.19 10.94 21.86
N ALA A 170 20.31 10.15 22.46
CA ALA A 170 18.88 10.44 22.52
C ALA A 170 18.57 11.70 23.36
N ALA A 171 19.24 11.90 24.48
CA ALA A 171 19.12 13.12 25.29
C ALA A 171 19.55 14.37 24.52
N ALA A 172 20.73 14.33 23.87
CA ALA A 172 21.21 15.43 23.05
C ALA A 172 20.26 15.75 21.88
N ALA A 173 19.63 14.72 21.30
CA ALA A 173 18.61 14.92 20.27
C ALA A 173 17.38 15.66 20.80
N LEU A 174 16.89 15.27 21.98
CA LEU A 174 15.74 15.93 22.61
C LEU A 174 16.05 17.39 22.98
N GLU A 175 17.22 17.67 23.54
CA GLU A 175 17.66 19.04 23.81
C GLU A 175 17.83 19.88 22.55
N SER A 176 18.19 19.26 21.43
CA SER A 176 18.35 19.94 20.15
C SER A 176 17.04 20.33 19.48
N GLN A 177 15.93 19.72 19.85
CA GLN A 177 14.62 20.02 19.27
C GLN A 177 14.21 21.49 19.44
N ASP A 178 14.63 22.10 20.56
CA ASP A 178 14.30 23.48 20.90
C ASP A 178 15.28 24.49 20.29
N ARG A 179 16.33 24.06 19.56
CA ARG A 179 17.33 24.94 18.97
C ARG A 179 16.84 25.54 17.65
N PRO A 180 17.19 26.83 17.32
CA PRO A 180 16.76 27.52 16.12
C PRO A 180 17.17 26.82 14.80
N ALA A 181 18.27 26.05 14.80
CA ALA A 181 18.71 25.29 13.62
C ALA A 181 17.72 24.25 13.14
N PHE A 182 16.83 23.80 14.01
CA PHE A 182 15.74 22.87 13.72
C PHE A 182 14.37 23.55 13.78
N ALA A 183 14.31 24.86 14.12
CA ALA A 183 13.07 25.63 14.08
C ALA A 183 12.67 25.88 12.60
N GLU A 184 11.41 25.65 12.26
CA GLU A 184 10.90 26.06 10.95
C GLU A 184 10.99 27.57 10.79
N PRO A 185 11.35 28.07 9.59
CA PRO A 185 11.19 29.48 9.29
C PRO A 185 9.70 29.84 9.42
N PRO A 186 9.35 30.99 10.01
CA PRO A 186 7.96 31.41 10.17
C PRO A 186 7.30 31.47 8.80
N SER A 187 6.25 30.66 8.60
CA SER A 187 5.46 30.71 7.36
C SER A 187 4.79 32.07 7.25
N ARG A 188 5.14 32.85 6.22
CA ARG A 188 4.47 34.10 5.93
C ARG A 188 3.00 33.87 5.63
N GLY A 189 2.10 34.13 6.58
CA GLY A 189 0.70 34.36 6.23
C GLY A 189 -0.41 33.63 7.00
N SER A 190 -0.16 32.88 8.08
CA SER A 190 -1.26 32.37 8.92
C SER A 190 -1.07 32.80 10.38
N GLY A 191 -1.96 33.66 10.86
CA GLY A 191 -1.92 34.22 12.22
C GLY A 191 -2.38 33.25 13.32
N GLU A 192 -2.21 31.96 13.17
CA GLU A 192 -2.46 30.98 14.22
C GLU A 192 -1.14 30.45 14.79
N PRO A 193 -0.98 30.40 16.11
CA PRO A 193 0.18 29.79 16.74
C PRO A 193 0.11 28.26 16.51
N ARG A 194 0.77 27.76 15.49
CA ARG A 194 1.05 26.32 15.37
C ARG A 194 2.16 25.97 16.38
N ALA A 195 1.79 25.62 17.58
CA ALA A 195 2.63 24.83 18.47
C ALA A 195 2.70 23.42 17.90
N THR A 196 3.46 23.22 16.83
CA THR A 196 3.70 21.92 16.24
C THR A 196 4.86 21.27 16.98
N ALA A 197 4.56 20.61 18.09
CA ALA A 197 5.53 19.74 18.74
C ALA A 197 6.05 18.73 17.71
N ARG A 198 7.38 18.59 17.63
CA ARG A 198 8.01 17.70 16.67
C ARG A 198 7.75 16.25 17.03
N GLN A 199 7.43 15.44 16.02
CA GLN A 199 7.31 14.00 16.17
C GLN A 199 8.71 13.37 16.04
N ALA A 200 9.31 13.02 17.16
CA ALA A 200 10.64 12.40 17.21
C ALA A 200 10.56 10.90 16.86
N ILE A 201 11.29 10.46 15.87
CA ILE A 201 11.38 9.07 15.44
C ILE A 201 12.81 8.57 15.65
N PHE A 202 12.98 7.65 16.59
CA PHE A 202 14.26 7.08 16.98
C PHE A 202 14.54 5.81 16.20
N ASP A 203 15.51 5.82 15.30
CA ASP A 203 15.98 4.65 14.52
C ASP A 203 17.09 3.95 15.29
N THR A 204 16.80 2.76 15.83
CA THR A 204 17.74 2.03 16.70
C THR A 204 18.60 1.02 15.94
N ALA A 205 19.71 0.63 16.57
CA ALA A 205 20.52 -0.48 16.12
C ALA A 205 19.69 -1.77 16.03
N GLY A 206 20.05 -2.64 15.10
CA GLY A 206 19.59 -4.03 15.05
C GLY A 206 20.76 -4.97 15.23
N ARG A 207 20.47 -6.19 15.63
CA ARG A 207 21.44 -7.30 15.60
C ARG A 207 20.92 -8.41 14.71
N GLN A 208 21.79 -9.35 14.36
CA GLN A 208 21.38 -10.49 13.52
C GLN A 208 20.41 -11.42 14.27
N GLU A 209 20.58 -11.53 15.58
CA GLU A 209 19.77 -12.35 16.47
C GLU A 209 19.37 -11.57 17.71
N ILE A 210 18.29 -12.01 18.34
CA ILE A 210 17.84 -11.48 19.62
C ILE A 210 18.82 -12.00 20.70
N ASN A 211 19.50 -11.09 21.37
CA ASN A 211 20.34 -11.42 22.50
C ASN A 211 20.05 -10.47 23.67
N GLU A 212 20.49 -10.88 24.87
CA GLU A 212 20.25 -10.14 26.10
C GLU A 212 20.78 -8.71 26.04
N ALA A 213 21.97 -8.49 25.42
CA ALA A 213 22.56 -7.16 25.31
C ALA A 213 21.72 -6.20 24.48
N LEU A 214 21.12 -6.66 23.36
CA LEU A 214 20.19 -5.86 22.57
C LEU A 214 18.94 -5.52 23.37
N ILE A 215 18.37 -6.49 24.03
CA ILE A 215 17.13 -6.29 24.81
C ILE A 215 17.37 -5.31 25.96
N GLN A 216 18.49 -5.40 26.67
CA GLN A 216 18.81 -4.47 27.75
C GLN A 216 19.04 -3.04 27.25
N GLU A 217 19.75 -2.89 26.11
CA GLU A 217 19.96 -1.58 25.46
C GLU A 217 18.61 -0.94 25.09
N LEU A 218 17.73 -1.71 24.46
CA LEU A 218 16.41 -1.22 24.02
C LEU A 218 15.47 -0.94 25.21
N LYS A 219 15.52 -1.76 26.27
CA LYS A 219 14.77 -1.51 27.51
C LYS A 219 15.20 -0.19 28.16
N GLY A 220 16.51 0.00 28.34
CA GLY A 220 17.04 1.24 28.91
C GLY A 220 16.69 2.47 28.08
N LEU A 221 16.74 2.35 26.73
CA LEU A 221 16.35 3.44 25.85
C LEU A 221 14.82 3.72 25.93
N LYS A 222 13.99 2.67 25.95
CA LYS A 222 12.54 2.81 26.13
C LYS A 222 12.17 3.45 27.46
N GLU A 223 12.79 3.03 28.55
CA GLU A 223 12.58 3.62 29.87
C GLU A 223 12.98 5.09 29.91
N PHE A 224 14.09 5.45 29.27
CA PHE A 224 14.52 6.85 29.15
C PHE A 224 13.57 7.70 28.32
N LEU A 225 13.17 7.18 27.15
CA LEU A 225 12.36 7.94 26.18
C LEU A 225 10.89 8.04 26.56
N GLN A 226 10.34 7.06 27.28
CA GLN A 226 8.90 6.93 27.54
C GLN A 226 8.07 7.15 26.24
N PRO A 227 8.35 6.40 25.15
CA PRO A 227 7.72 6.65 23.85
C PRO A 227 6.24 6.30 23.87
N GLN A 228 5.41 7.07 23.14
CA GLN A 228 3.99 6.72 22.91
C GLN A 228 3.87 5.48 22.04
N GLU A 229 4.82 5.32 21.12
CA GLU A 229 4.85 4.17 20.21
C GLU A 229 6.21 3.48 20.28
N THR A 230 6.18 2.18 20.50
CA THR A 230 7.31 1.29 20.30
C THR A 230 6.93 0.36 19.14
N LEU A 231 7.43 0.69 17.94
CA LEU A 231 7.05 -0.01 16.73
C LEU A 231 8.13 -1.04 16.35
N LEU A 232 7.73 -2.30 16.30
CA LEU A 232 8.59 -3.38 15.83
C LEU A 232 8.55 -3.48 14.31
N VAL A 233 9.70 -3.42 13.68
CA VAL A 233 9.85 -3.64 12.23
C VAL A 233 10.28 -5.06 11.96
N VAL A 234 9.46 -5.79 11.20
CA VAL A 234 9.66 -7.21 10.88
C VAL A 234 9.58 -7.43 9.38
N ASP A 235 10.44 -8.30 8.86
CA ASP A 235 10.44 -8.72 7.47
C ASP A 235 9.39 -9.83 7.27
N ALA A 236 8.33 -9.54 6.52
CA ALA A 236 7.25 -10.49 6.25
C ALA A 236 7.72 -11.75 5.50
N ALA A 237 8.74 -11.61 4.66
CA ALA A 237 9.27 -12.73 3.87
C ALA A 237 9.92 -13.85 4.70
N THR A 238 10.22 -13.58 5.99
CA THR A 238 10.79 -14.59 6.91
C THR A 238 9.74 -15.54 7.51
N GLY A 239 8.46 -15.37 7.15
CA GLY A 239 7.37 -16.31 7.53
C GLY A 239 7.22 -16.46 9.05
N GLN A 240 7.18 -17.69 9.55
CA GLN A 240 7.01 -18.01 10.99
C GLN A 240 8.16 -17.48 11.86
N GLN A 241 9.34 -17.28 11.31
CA GLN A 241 10.44 -16.66 12.05
C GLN A 241 10.09 -15.20 12.42
N ALA A 242 9.38 -14.47 11.52
CA ALA A 242 8.89 -13.13 11.82
C ALA A 242 7.96 -13.13 13.05
N VAL A 243 7.07 -14.11 13.15
CA VAL A 243 6.14 -14.25 14.28
C VAL A 243 6.89 -14.54 15.58
N SER A 244 7.87 -15.45 15.55
CA SER A 244 8.72 -15.77 16.71
C SER A 244 9.51 -14.54 17.19
N VAL A 245 10.11 -13.79 16.26
CA VAL A 245 10.81 -12.53 16.57
C VAL A 245 9.86 -11.53 17.23
N ALA A 246 8.66 -11.36 16.68
CA ALA A 246 7.69 -10.42 17.22
C ALA A 246 7.23 -10.81 18.63
N THR A 247 7.05 -12.08 18.91
CA THR A 247 6.71 -12.57 20.25
C THR A 247 7.80 -12.21 21.25
N HIS A 248 9.07 -12.50 20.96
CA HIS A 248 10.17 -12.18 21.86
C HIS A 248 10.33 -10.68 22.12
N PHE A 249 10.20 -9.84 21.08
CA PHE A 249 10.24 -8.39 21.25
C PHE A 249 9.05 -7.89 22.07
N ASN A 250 7.86 -8.45 21.86
CA ASN A 250 6.67 -8.08 22.60
C ASN A 250 6.80 -8.42 24.09
N ASP A 251 7.25 -9.62 24.41
CA ASP A 251 7.48 -10.07 25.80
C ASP A 251 8.53 -9.21 26.50
N ALA A 252 9.58 -8.82 25.78
CA ALA A 252 10.68 -8.05 26.35
C ALA A 252 10.38 -6.55 26.46
N LEU A 253 9.73 -5.95 25.47
CA LEU A 253 9.58 -4.50 25.34
C LEU A 253 8.13 -4.02 25.39
N GLN A 254 7.14 -4.91 25.38
CA GLN A 254 5.72 -4.51 25.30
C GLN A 254 5.54 -3.51 24.15
N ILE A 255 5.72 -3.98 22.92
CA ILE A 255 5.56 -3.16 21.72
C ILE A 255 4.11 -2.66 21.59
N THR A 256 3.90 -1.53 20.93
CA THR A 256 2.57 -0.95 20.73
C THR A 256 2.01 -1.20 19.34
N GLY A 257 2.83 -1.73 18.44
CA GLY A 257 2.44 -2.04 17.08
C GLY A 257 3.58 -2.59 16.24
N ILE A 258 3.22 -3.10 15.08
CA ILE A 258 4.12 -3.80 14.16
C ILE A 258 4.09 -3.10 12.81
N ILE A 259 5.27 -2.99 12.19
CA ILE A 259 5.46 -2.61 10.80
C ILE A 259 5.95 -3.84 10.05
N LEU A 260 5.15 -4.34 9.11
CA LEU A 260 5.55 -5.43 8.22
C LEU A 260 6.21 -4.86 6.98
N THR A 261 7.46 -5.23 6.72
CA THR A 261 8.21 -4.82 5.54
C THR A 261 8.28 -5.94 4.51
N LYS A 262 8.67 -5.59 3.28
CA LYS A 262 8.90 -6.52 2.15
C LYS A 262 7.69 -7.40 1.83
N LEU A 263 6.50 -6.89 2.07
CA LEU A 263 5.26 -7.61 1.80
C LEU A 263 5.03 -7.83 0.30
N ASP A 264 5.66 -7.02 -0.55
CA ASP A 264 5.70 -7.18 -2.02
C ASP A 264 6.41 -8.45 -2.45
N GLY A 265 7.44 -8.88 -1.72
CA GLY A 265 8.16 -10.14 -1.93
C GLY A 265 7.49 -11.36 -1.29
N ASP A 266 6.54 -11.16 -0.40
CA ASP A 266 5.83 -12.24 0.29
C ASP A 266 4.61 -12.72 -0.51
N ALA A 267 4.80 -13.81 -1.24
CA ALA A 267 3.71 -14.46 -1.98
C ALA A 267 2.80 -15.31 -1.09
N ARG A 268 3.26 -15.70 0.10
CA ARG A 268 2.54 -16.59 1.03
C ARG A 268 1.63 -15.83 1.98
N GLY A 269 2.15 -14.81 2.67
CA GLY A 269 1.38 -13.93 3.56
C GLY A 269 1.07 -14.49 4.95
N GLY A 270 1.59 -15.65 5.30
CA GLY A 270 1.30 -16.33 6.56
C GLY A 270 1.74 -15.57 7.80
N ALA A 271 2.86 -14.83 7.71
CA ALA A 271 3.33 -13.99 8.81
C ALA A 271 2.29 -12.93 9.20
N ALA A 272 1.69 -12.24 8.23
CA ALA A 272 0.67 -11.22 8.48
C ALA A 272 -0.58 -11.81 9.17
N LEU A 273 -1.01 -13.00 8.75
CA LEU A 273 -2.17 -13.68 9.31
C LEU A 273 -1.92 -14.19 10.74
N SER A 274 -0.69 -14.63 11.04
CA SER A 274 -0.34 -15.17 12.35
C SER A 274 0.04 -14.09 13.36
N MET A 275 0.61 -12.99 12.89
CA MET A 275 1.26 -11.97 13.72
C MET A 275 0.33 -11.41 14.80
N ARG A 276 -0.86 -10.97 14.40
CA ARG A 276 -1.84 -10.37 15.31
C ARG A 276 -2.35 -11.36 16.35
N GLU A 277 -2.69 -12.57 15.92
CA GLU A 277 -3.25 -13.60 16.81
C GLU A 277 -2.21 -14.06 17.85
N VAL A 278 -0.94 -14.20 17.45
CA VAL A 278 0.12 -14.67 18.35
C VAL A 278 0.62 -13.57 19.28
N THR A 279 0.87 -12.37 18.77
CA THR A 279 1.45 -11.28 19.56
C THR A 279 0.41 -10.44 20.32
N GLN A 280 -0.86 -10.52 19.94
CA GLN A 280 -1.94 -9.64 20.40
C GLN A 280 -1.68 -8.14 20.12
N GLN A 281 -0.65 -7.82 19.32
CA GLN A 281 -0.30 -6.45 18.94
C GLN A 281 -0.79 -6.11 17.54
N PRO A 282 -1.28 -4.88 17.30
CA PRO A 282 -1.79 -4.50 15.99
C PRO A 282 -0.65 -4.34 14.98
N ILE A 283 -0.89 -4.79 13.75
CA ILE A 283 -0.11 -4.34 12.61
C ILE A 283 -0.60 -2.94 12.27
N LYS A 284 0.29 -1.94 12.27
CA LYS A 284 -0.08 -0.54 12.00
C LYS A 284 0.26 -0.13 10.58
N PHE A 285 1.38 -0.63 10.05
CA PHE A 285 1.84 -0.26 8.71
C PHE A 285 2.40 -1.45 7.96
N VAL A 286 2.40 -1.32 6.63
CA VAL A 286 3.02 -2.27 5.70
C VAL A 286 3.89 -1.54 4.69
N GLY A 287 5.09 -2.08 4.45
CA GLY A 287 5.96 -1.70 3.36
C GLY A 287 5.68 -2.57 2.14
N THR A 288 5.26 -1.94 1.06
CA THR A 288 4.83 -2.61 -0.18
C THR A 288 5.85 -2.47 -1.32
N GLY A 289 7.10 -2.14 -0.97
CA GLY A 289 8.20 -2.02 -1.92
C GLY A 289 9.34 -1.17 -1.37
N GLU A 290 10.37 -0.94 -2.18
CA GLU A 290 11.60 -0.23 -1.78
C GLU A 290 11.45 1.29 -1.74
N LYS A 291 10.59 1.87 -2.58
CA LYS A 291 10.44 3.33 -2.68
C LYS A 291 9.83 3.92 -1.41
N LEU A 292 10.18 5.17 -1.12
CA LEU A 292 9.75 5.86 0.11
C LEU A 292 8.24 6.13 0.17
N ASP A 293 7.56 6.18 -0.96
CA ASP A 293 6.11 6.31 -1.08
C ASP A 293 5.35 4.97 -0.98
N GLN A 294 6.07 3.84 -0.99
CA GLN A 294 5.50 2.50 -0.85
C GLN A 294 5.39 2.09 0.62
N PHE A 295 4.52 2.80 1.33
CA PHE A 295 4.24 2.58 2.74
C PHE A 295 2.79 2.96 3.03
N GLU A 296 2.02 2.01 3.54
CA GLU A 296 0.58 2.16 3.71
C GLU A 296 0.20 1.84 5.16
N GLN A 297 -0.84 2.51 5.67
CA GLN A 297 -1.49 2.09 6.89
C GLN A 297 -2.11 0.70 6.69
N PHE A 298 -1.97 -0.16 7.66
CA PHE A 298 -2.56 -1.49 7.62
C PHE A 298 -4.06 -1.40 7.87
N VAL A 299 -4.85 -1.80 6.89
CA VAL A 299 -6.30 -1.86 6.98
C VAL A 299 -6.73 -3.32 6.80
N PRO A 300 -7.14 -4.02 7.88
CA PRO A 300 -7.49 -5.45 7.86
C PRO A 300 -8.50 -5.82 6.76
N GLU A 301 -9.56 -5.06 6.62
CA GLU A 301 -10.61 -5.30 5.62
C GLU A 301 -10.09 -5.25 4.18
N ARG A 302 -9.19 -4.30 3.87
CA ARG A 302 -8.57 -4.21 2.53
C ARG A 302 -7.73 -5.44 2.23
N LEU A 303 -6.96 -5.88 3.23
CA LEU A 303 -6.09 -7.03 3.06
C LEU A 303 -6.91 -8.31 2.92
N ALA A 304 -7.96 -8.50 3.71
CA ALA A 304 -8.91 -9.60 3.57
C ALA A 304 -9.53 -9.61 2.17
N GLY A 305 -9.95 -8.45 1.66
CA GLY A 305 -10.46 -8.30 0.29
C GLY A 305 -9.45 -8.69 -0.78
N ARG A 306 -8.18 -8.26 -0.64
CA ARG A 306 -7.09 -8.63 -1.57
C ARG A 306 -6.83 -10.14 -1.56
N ILE A 307 -6.77 -10.76 -0.37
CA ILE A 307 -6.58 -12.21 -0.22
C ILE A 307 -7.71 -13.00 -0.89
N LEU A 308 -8.96 -12.55 -0.77
CA LEU A 308 -10.11 -13.21 -1.36
C LEU A 308 -10.36 -12.84 -2.84
N GLY A 309 -9.50 -12.02 -3.44
CA GLY A 309 -9.66 -11.58 -4.84
C GLY A 309 -10.83 -10.66 -5.09
N MET A 310 -11.36 -10.04 -4.03
CA MET A 310 -12.44 -9.04 -4.13
C MET A 310 -11.93 -7.66 -4.57
N GLY A 311 -10.60 -7.52 -4.71
CA GLY A 311 -9.96 -6.26 -5.05
C GLY A 311 -9.87 -5.28 -3.86
N ASP A 312 -9.25 -4.13 -4.12
CA ASP A 312 -9.16 -3.03 -3.16
C ASP A 312 -9.75 -1.75 -3.79
N VAL A 313 -11.05 -1.75 -3.95
CA VAL A 313 -11.77 -0.64 -4.59
C VAL A 313 -11.61 0.66 -3.79
N VAL A 314 -11.59 0.56 -2.46
CA VAL A 314 -11.44 1.73 -1.57
C VAL A 314 -10.04 2.32 -1.72
N GLY A 315 -8.99 1.49 -1.66
CA GLY A 315 -7.60 1.95 -1.87
C GLY A 315 -7.37 2.51 -3.28
N LEU A 316 -8.06 1.97 -4.28
CA LEU A 316 -8.01 2.53 -5.63
C LEU A 316 -8.63 3.92 -5.69
N VAL A 317 -9.78 4.13 -5.05
CA VAL A 317 -10.47 5.42 -4.98
C VAL A 317 -9.64 6.44 -4.19
N GLU A 318 -9.02 6.04 -3.09
CA GLU A 318 -8.14 6.92 -2.29
C GLU A 318 -6.89 7.33 -3.09
N LYS A 319 -6.18 6.39 -3.71
CA LYS A 319 -5.04 6.71 -4.59
C LYS A 319 -5.44 7.58 -5.77
N ALA A 320 -6.63 7.37 -6.32
CA ALA A 320 -7.17 8.24 -7.34
C ALA A 320 -7.45 9.65 -6.79
N ALA A 321 -8.04 9.76 -5.60
CA ALA A 321 -8.33 11.05 -4.96
C ALA A 321 -7.06 11.84 -4.59
N GLU A 322 -5.98 11.18 -4.14
CA GLU A 322 -4.69 11.81 -3.88
C GLU A 322 -3.99 12.33 -5.15
N THR A 323 -4.29 11.73 -6.29
CA THR A 323 -3.58 11.97 -7.55
C THR A 323 -4.34 12.88 -8.50
N ILE A 324 -5.66 12.95 -8.33
CA ILE A 324 -6.58 13.71 -9.20
C ILE A 324 -6.88 15.05 -8.55
N ASP A 325 -6.43 16.13 -9.19
CA ASP A 325 -6.92 17.46 -8.88
C ASP A 325 -8.40 17.54 -9.28
N VAL A 326 -9.25 18.06 -8.39
CA VAL A 326 -10.71 18.14 -8.59
C VAL A 326 -11.01 18.92 -9.89
N GLU A 327 -10.24 19.95 -10.20
CA GLU A 327 -10.38 20.73 -11.43
C GLU A 327 -10.08 19.90 -12.69
N ASP A 328 -9.07 19.03 -12.64
CA ASP A 328 -8.72 18.13 -13.75
C ASP A 328 -9.80 17.05 -13.95
N ALA A 329 -10.41 16.53 -12.88
CA ALA A 329 -11.50 15.58 -12.95
C ALA A 329 -12.75 16.20 -13.60
N GLU A 330 -13.15 17.40 -13.19
CA GLU A 330 -14.28 18.13 -13.78
C GLU A 330 -14.03 18.52 -15.24
N ARG A 331 -12.80 18.90 -15.56
CA ARG A 331 -12.38 19.21 -16.95
C ARG A 331 -12.48 17.98 -17.84
N LEU A 332 -12.04 16.83 -17.34
CA LEU A 332 -12.15 15.56 -18.04
C LEU A 332 -13.61 15.16 -18.25
N GLU A 333 -14.44 15.26 -17.22
CA GLU A 333 -15.89 14.94 -17.34
C GLU A 333 -16.56 15.82 -18.38
N ARG A 334 -16.27 17.11 -18.40
CA ARG A 334 -16.79 18.07 -19.42
C ARG A 334 -16.36 17.66 -20.82
N LYS A 335 -15.09 17.29 -21.03
CA LYS A 335 -14.56 16.87 -22.34
C LYS A 335 -15.11 15.50 -22.78
N LEU A 336 -15.30 14.58 -21.85
CA LEU A 336 -15.97 13.29 -22.12
C LEU A 336 -17.42 13.49 -22.56
N ARG A 337 -18.14 14.42 -21.91
CA ARG A 337 -19.54 14.76 -22.28
C ARG A 337 -19.64 15.44 -23.65
N SER A 338 -18.64 16.27 -24.02
CA SER A 338 -18.61 16.98 -25.31
C SER A 338 -18.02 16.16 -26.45
N ALA A 339 -17.55 14.94 -26.19
CA ALA A 339 -16.86 14.06 -27.14
C ALA A 339 -15.65 14.73 -27.84
N SER A 340 -14.98 15.67 -27.15
CA SER A 340 -13.83 16.43 -27.64
C SER A 340 -12.50 15.92 -27.12
N PHE A 341 -12.38 14.59 -26.88
CA PHE A 341 -11.17 13.95 -26.41
C PHE A 341 -10.08 13.97 -27.47
N ASP A 342 -8.90 14.51 -27.14
CA ASP A 342 -7.76 14.68 -28.03
C ASP A 342 -6.48 13.99 -27.49
N PHE A 343 -5.34 14.05 -28.23
CA PHE A 343 -4.09 13.46 -27.76
C PHE A 343 -3.45 14.16 -26.56
N ASN A 344 -3.80 15.42 -26.27
CA ASN A 344 -3.34 16.08 -25.06
C ASN A 344 -4.07 15.51 -23.83
N ASP A 345 -5.36 15.21 -23.96
CA ASP A 345 -6.14 14.54 -22.92
C ASP A 345 -5.62 13.12 -22.69
N PHE A 346 -5.28 12.42 -23.77
CA PHE A 346 -4.65 11.11 -23.70
C PHE A 346 -3.31 11.16 -22.93
N LEU A 347 -2.44 12.14 -23.21
CA LEU A 347 -1.18 12.33 -22.47
C LEU A 347 -1.42 12.67 -21.00
N ALA A 348 -2.41 13.50 -20.70
CA ALA A 348 -2.76 13.87 -19.33
C ALA A 348 -3.20 12.62 -18.54
N GLN A 349 -4.08 11.79 -19.14
CA GLN A 349 -4.50 10.51 -18.54
C GLN A 349 -3.31 9.56 -18.33
N PHE A 350 -2.42 9.50 -19.30
CA PHE A 350 -1.24 8.67 -19.24
C PHE A 350 -0.28 9.07 -18.10
N LYS A 351 -0.04 10.38 -17.96
CA LYS A 351 0.76 10.93 -16.86
C LYS A 351 0.12 10.66 -15.50
N MET A 352 -1.20 10.75 -15.42
CA MET A 352 -1.98 10.47 -14.23
C MET A 352 -1.86 9.00 -13.82
N LEU A 353 -2.02 8.05 -14.76
CA LEU A 353 -1.83 6.63 -14.51
C LEU A 353 -0.41 6.33 -13.97
N ARG A 354 0.62 6.98 -14.52
CA ARG A 354 2.01 6.83 -14.02
C ARG A 354 2.20 7.39 -12.61
N LYS A 355 1.49 8.46 -12.24
CA LYS A 355 1.53 9.00 -10.87
C LYS A 355 0.88 8.08 -9.84
N MET A 356 -0.09 7.25 -10.24
CA MET A 356 -0.74 6.26 -9.36
C MET A 356 0.17 5.06 -9.02
N GLY A 357 1.36 4.98 -9.61
CA GLY A 357 2.33 3.92 -9.40
C GLY A 357 2.40 2.91 -10.55
N PRO A 358 3.11 1.77 -10.40
CA PRO A 358 3.18 0.73 -11.40
C PRO A 358 1.78 0.23 -11.77
N LEU A 359 1.51 0.16 -13.09
CA LEU A 359 0.17 -0.21 -13.60
C LEU A 359 -0.27 -1.60 -13.16
N GLU A 360 0.69 -2.50 -12.93
CA GLU A 360 0.42 -3.83 -12.37
C GLU A 360 -0.23 -3.75 -10.98
N ASN A 361 0.23 -2.80 -10.15
CA ASN A 361 -0.34 -2.59 -8.81
C ASN A 361 -1.75 -2.02 -8.88
N VAL A 362 -2.03 -1.14 -9.83
CA VAL A 362 -3.37 -0.55 -10.06
C VAL A 362 -4.34 -1.61 -10.59
N LEU A 363 -3.90 -2.45 -11.53
CA LEU A 363 -4.70 -3.56 -12.07
C LEU A 363 -4.99 -4.61 -10.99
N GLY A 364 -4.01 -4.88 -10.11
CA GLY A 364 -4.20 -5.81 -8.98
C GLY A 364 -5.24 -5.33 -7.94
N MET A 365 -5.62 -4.05 -7.94
CA MET A 365 -6.67 -3.51 -7.08
C MET A 365 -8.08 -3.69 -7.67
N LEU A 366 -8.20 -3.99 -8.95
CA LEU A 366 -9.50 -4.19 -9.61
C LEU A 366 -10.07 -5.58 -9.32
N PRO A 367 -11.36 -5.70 -8.95
CA PRO A 367 -12.00 -6.98 -8.72
C PRO A 367 -11.97 -7.86 -9.98
N GLY A 368 -11.50 -9.10 -9.84
CA GLY A 368 -11.47 -10.08 -10.93
C GLY A 368 -10.30 -9.93 -11.92
N LEU A 369 -9.43 -8.93 -11.76
CA LEU A 369 -8.23 -8.73 -12.59
C LEU A 369 -6.92 -8.99 -11.81
N SER A 370 -7.00 -9.32 -10.54
CA SER A 370 -5.85 -9.62 -9.67
C SER A 370 -4.98 -10.78 -10.18
N ASN A 371 -5.55 -11.69 -11.00
CA ASN A 371 -4.89 -12.89 -11.52
C ASN A 371 -4.60 -12.86 -13.01
N VAL A 372 -4.68 -11.72 -13.67
CA VAL A 372 -4.26 -11.62 -15.07
C VAL A 372 -2.72 -11.56 -15.13
N GLN A 373 -2.09 -12.66 -14.71
CA GLN A 373 -0.68 -12.96 -14.99
C GLN A 373 -0.54 -13.14 -16.51
N GLY A 374 -0.08 -12.11 -17.19
CA GLY A 374 0.11 -12.13 -18.65
C GLY A 374 -0.16 -10.81 -19.34
N LEU A 375 -0.82 -9.85 -18.72
CA LEU A 375 -0.79 -8.46 -19.13
C LEU A 375 0.44 -7.77 -18.52
N SER A 376 1.64 -8.25 -18.85
CA SER A 376 2.82 -7.42 -18.71
C SER A 376 2.61 -6.24 -19.67
N ILE A 377 2.15 -5.14 -19.16
CA ILE A 377 2.11 -3.90 -19.91
C ILE A 377 3.59 -3.54 -20.13
N ASP A 378 4.08 -3.81 -21.32
CA ASP A 378 5.47 -3.54 -21.67
C ASP A 378 5.73 -2.03 -21.48
N GLU A 379 6.43 -1.69 -20.38
CA GLU A 379 6.84 -0.31 -20.09
C GLU A 379 7.53 0.35 -21.30
N LYS A 380 8.20 -0.45 -22.14
CA LYS A 380 8.81 0.04 -23.37
C LYS A 380 7.76 0.45 -24.42
N GLN A 381 6.66 -0.29 -24.54
CA GLN A 381 5.54 0.09 -25.41
C GLN A 381 4.86 1.36 -24.91
N LEU A 382 4.73 1.51 -23.60
CA LEU A 382 4.17 2.72 -22.99
C LEU A 382 5.05 3.94 -23.27
N LYS A 383 6.35 3.85 -23.02
CA LYS A 383 7.32 4.91 -23.33
C LYS A 383 7.33 5.28 -24.81
N ARG A 384 7.22 4.28 -25.70
CA ARG A 384 7.11 4.51 -27.14
C ARG A 384 5.83 5.25 -27.52
N THR A 385 4.71 4.87 -26.94
CA THR A 385 3.42 5.54 -27.17
C THR A 385 3.49 7.02 -26.75
N GLU A 386 4.06 7.29 -25.58
CA GLU A 386 4.29 8.64 -25.09
C GLU A 386 5.20 9.44 -26.06
N ALA A 387 6.31 8.84 -26.50
CA ALA A 387 7.24 9.46 -27.43
C ALA A 387 6.58 9.81 -28.78
N ILE A 388 5.72 8.94 -29.30
CA ILE A 388 4.96 9.20 -30.54
C ILE A 388 4.06 10.42 -30.35
N VAL A 389 3.30 10.51 -29.27
CA VAL A 389 2.40 11.65 -29.03
C VAL A 389 3.17 12.93 -28.75
N LEU A 390 4.29 12.86 -28.01
CA LEU A 390 5.17 14.03 -27.77
C LEU A 390 5.83 14.55 -29.06
N SER A 391 6.05 13.70 -30.05
CA SER A 391 6.60 14.08 -31.37
C SER A 391 5.57 14.74 -32.30
N MET A 392 4.28 14.76 -31.91
CA MET A 392 3.24 15.51 -32.60
C MET A 392 3.30 17.00 -32.24
N THR A 393 2.97 17.88 -33.16
CA THR A 393 2.76 19.30 -32.86
C THR A 393 1.50 19.50 -32.01
N SER A 394 1.36 20.68 -31.37
CA SER A 394 0.14 21.00 -30.60
C SER A 394 -1.13 20.88 -31.45
N GLU A 395 -1.08 21.33 -32.69
CA GLU A 395 -2.21 21.25 -33.61
C GLU A 395 -2.55 19.81 -33.99
N GLU A 396 -1.54 18.97 -34.21
CA GLU A 396 -1.73 17.55 -34.53
C GLU A 396 -2.29 16.75 -33.37
N ARG A 397 -1.95 17.10 -32.13
CA ARG A 397 -2.55 16.51 -30.93
C ARG A 397 -4.00 16.89 -30.75
N THR A 398 -4.35 18.16 -31.04
CA THR A 398 -5.72 18.65 -30.91
C THR A 398 -6.62 18.19 -32.05
N ARG A 399 -6.07 18.06 -33.27
CA ARG A 399 -6.79 17.68 -34.50
C ARG A 399 -6.16 16.49 -35.18
N PRO A 400 -6.38 15.26 -34.69
CA PRO A 400 -5.78 14.06 -35.29
C PRO A 400 -6.11 13.85 -36.78
N GLU A 401 -7.18 14.45 -37.24
CA GLU A 401 -7.66 14.36 -38.63
C GLU A 401 -6.64 14.94 -39.66
N ILE A 402 -5.76 15.84 -39.24
CA ILE A 402 -4.74 16.43 -40.12
C ILE A 402 -3.51 15.51 -40.35
N LEU A 403 -3.42 14.39 -39.67
CA LEU A 403 -2.28 13.46 -39.72
C LEU A 403 -2.22 12.71 -41.05
N ASN A 404 -1.61 13.33 -42.06
CA ASN A 404 -1.35 12.71 -43.37
C ASN A 404 -0.06 11.88 -43.35
N ALA A 405 0.24 11.18 -44.46
CA ALA A 405 1.38 10.28 -44.59
C ALA A 405 2.73 10.96 -44.27
N ARG A 406 2.95 12.21 -44.75
CA ARG A 406 4.20 12.94 -44.49
C ARG A 406 4.36 13.29 -43.02
N ARG A 407 3.28 13.70 -42.35
CA ARG A 407 3.29 14.00 -40.92
C ARG A 407 3.56 12.74 -40.07
N ARG A 408 2.95 11.60 -40.43
CA ARG A 408 3.18 10.32 -39.78
C ARG A 408 4.64 9.85 -39.90
N GLN A 409 5.26 10.02 -41.05
CA GLN A 409 6.69 9.72 -41.25
C GLN A 409 7.59 10.62 -40.41
N ARG A 410 7.29 11.92 -40.29
CA ARG A 410 8.02 12.85 -39.44
C ARG A 410 7.89 12.48 -37.96
N ILE A 411 6.68 12.15 -37.50
CA ILE A 411 6.41 11.71 -36.13
C ILE A 411 7.17 10.40 -35.85
N ALA A 412 7.15 9.45 -36.75
CA ALA A 412 7.87 8.20 -36.59
C ALA A 412 9.39 8.42 -36.42
N ARG A 413 10.00 9.29 -37.27
CA ARG A 413 11.41 9.67 -37.12
C ARG A 413 11.70 10.37 -35.79
N GLY A 414 10.85 11.31 -35.37
CA GLY A 414 11.03 12.09 -34.15
C GLY A 414 10.88 11.26 -32.86
N SER A 415 10.06 10.23 -32.89
CA SER A 415 9.83 9.33 -31.75
C SER A 415 10.72 8.09 -31.71
N GLY A 416 11.56 7.87 -32.74
CA GLY A 416 12.34 6.63 -32.86
C GLY A 416 11.47 5.38 -33.07
N SER A 417 10.25 5.55 -33.65
CA SER A 417 9.31 4.48 -33.92
C SER A 417 9.08 4.26 -35.38
N THR A 418 8.36 3.23 -35.75
CA THR A 418 7.98 2.93 -37.14
C THR A 418 6.68 3.63 -37.54
N VAL A 419 6.47 3.87 -38.83
CA VAL A 419 5.21 4.42 -39.35
C VAL A 419 4.03 3.51 -39.04
N THR A 420 4.27 2.20 -38.96
CA THR A 420 3.26 1.20 -38.57
C THR A 420 2.79 1.43 -37.13
N GLU A 421 3.72 1.61 -36.20
CA GLU A 421 3.38 1.89 -34.79
C GLU A 421 2.59 3.20 -34.65
N VAL A 422 2.95 4.24 -35.38
CA VAL A 422 2.19 5.51 -35.42
C VAL A 422 0.76 5.29 -35.94
N ASN A 423 0.61 4.51 -37.02
CA ASN A 423 -0.70 4.20 -37.60
C ASN A 423 -1.56 3.38 -36.65
N ASP A 424 -0.96 2.42 -35.92
CA ASP A 424 -1.66 1.58 -34.96
C ASP A 424 -2.13 2.41 -33.74
N LEU A 425 -1.32 3.34 -33.27
CA LEU A 425 -1.73 4.25 -32.21
C LEU A 425 -2.92 5.11 -32.66
N ILE A 426 -2.87 5.73 -33.84
CA ILE A 426 -3.96 6.56 -34.35
C ILE A 426 -5.25 5.74 -34.49
N ARG A 427 -5.14 4.52 -35.06
CA ARG A 427 -6.30 3.64 -35.19
C ARG A 427 -6.93 3.26 -33.86
N ARG A 428 -6.14 2.88 -32.86
CA ARG A 428 -6.61 2.57 -31.51
C ARG A 428 -7.26 3.78 -30.85
N PHE A 429 -6.65 4.95 -31.00
CA PHE A 429 -7.20 6.20 -30.50
C PHE A 429 -8.57 6.53 -31.13
N ASP A 430 -8.73 6.37 -32.45
CA ASP A 430 -9.99 6.57 -33.15
C ASP A 430 -11.07 5.57 -32.73
N GLN A 431 -10.70 4.32 -32.50
CA GLN A 431 -11.62 3.30 -31.98
C GLN A 431 -12.12 3.67 -30.58
N MET A 432 -11.22 4.11 -29.70
CA MET A 432 -11.55 4.58 -28.35
C MET A 432 -12.49 5.79 -28.42
N ARG A 433 -12.21 6.80 -29.24
CA ARG A 433 -13.11 7.96 -29.47
C ARG A 433 -14.50 7.54 -29.92
N LYS A 434 -14.61 6.56 -30.81
CA LYS A 434 -15.89 6.03 -31.28
C LYS A 434 -16.67 5.34 -30.17
N MET A 435 -16.00 4.50 -29.37
CA MET A 435 -16.64 3.83 -28.22
C MET A 435 -17.15 4.85 -27.18
N MET A 436 -16.36 5.87 -26.85
CA MET A 436 -16.75 6.93 -25.92
C MET A 436 -17.98 7.72 -26.43
N LYS A 437 -18.04 8.03 -27.74
CA LYS A 437 -19.21 8.67 -28.36
C LYS A 437 -20.46 7.79 -28.26
N SER A 438 -20.34 6.50 -28.44
CA SER A 438 -21.47 5.56 -28.36
C SER A 438 -21.97 5.41 -26.93
N ALA A 439 -21.07 5.31 -25.93
CA ALA A 439 -21.43 5.23 -24.52
C ALA A 439 -22.13 6.51 -24.04
N GLY A 440 -21.69 7.69 -24.48
CA GLY A 440 -22.34 8.98 -24.20
C GLY A 440 -23.77 9.07 -24.78
N LYS A 441 -24.00 8.53 -25.98
CA LYS A 441 -25.33 8.45 -26.58
C LYS A 441 -26.25 7.50 -25.81
N MET A 442 -25.74 6.33 -25.37
CA MET A 442 -26.51 5.33 -24.62
C MET A 442 -26.92 5.86 -23.25
N LYS A 443 -26.03 6.59 -22.55
CA LYS A 443 -26.35 7.23 -21.25
C LYS A 443 -27.42 8.33 -21.41
N LYS A 444 -27.38 9.15 -22.48
CA LYS A 444 -28.43 10.13 -22.80
C LYS A 444 -29.78 9.44 -23.08
N MET A 445 -29.79 8.35 -23.83
CA MET A 445 -31.00 7.59 -24.16
C MET A 445 -31.60 6.94 -22.93
N MET A 446 -30.81 6.36 -22.03
CA MET A 446 -31.27 5.82 -20.74
C MET A 446 -31.83 6.92 -19.83
N ALA A 447 -31.17 8.08 -19.75
CA ALA A 447 -31.69 9.21 -18.96
C ALA A 447 -33.00 9.76 -19.51
N GLN A 448 -33.18 9.74 -20.83
CA GLN A 448 -34.44 10.17 -21.47
C GLN A 448 -35.58 9.17 -21.25
N MET A 449 -35.28 7.86 -21.33
CA MET A 449 -36.25 6.81 -20.98
C MET A 449 -36.64 6.83 -19.49
N ALA A 450 -35.70 7.14 -18.58
CA ALA A 450 -35.99 7.28 -17.17
C ALA A 450 -36.90 8.51 -16.87
N ARG A 451 -36.84 9.57 -17.70
CA ARG A 451 -37.74 10.73 -17.59
C ARG A 451 -39.14 10.49 -18.18
N LEU A 452 -39.24 9.56 -19.10
CA LEU A 452 -40.55 9.18 -19.71
C LEU A 452 -41.31 8.14 -18.86
N ARG A 453 -40.66 7.58 -17.83
CA ARG A 453 -41.27 6.63 -16.87
C ARG A 453 -41.77 7.30 -15.57
N LYS A 454 -41.57 8.62 -15.43
CA LYS A 454 -42.20 9.45 -14.40
C LYS A 454 -43.36 10.23 -15.02
#